data_05cb3eb8f3b69e95c4dfff29d7d9058b
#
_entry.id   05cb3eb8f3b69e95c4dfff29d7d9058b
#
_cell.length_a   1.000
_cell.length_b   1.000
_cell.length_c   1.000
_cell.angle_alpha   90.00
_cell.angle_beta   90.00
_cell.angle_gamma   90.00
#
_symmetry.space_group_name_H-M   'P 1'
#
loop_
_entity.id
_entity.type
_entity.pdbx_description
1 polymer ?
#
loop_
_entity_poly.entity_id
_entity_poly.type
_entity_poly.pdbx_seq_one_letter_code
_entity_poly.pdbx_strand_id
1 'polypeptide(L)'
;MRKISLLLTLIFVLYLFSSPYHRQIASFVTKSPCDKKTTFKIKDIDSRFKTSESVLLNDIEKATAIWEISSGYNLFEYDPAGGLSISMIFDERQSLSNDIGRLEDDISKKEG
;
A
#
# COMPACT_ATOMS: atom_id res chain seq x y z
N MET A 1 8.98 -49.03 -32.37
CA MET A 1 9.67 -48.07 -31.48
C MET A 1 9.04 -46.68 -31.48
N ARG A 2 8.74 -46.04 -32.63
CA ARG A 2 8.10 -44.68 -32.68
C ARG A 2 6.75 -44.57 -31.91
N LYS A 3 5.88 -45.58 -31.97
CA LYS A 3 4.57 -45.57 -31.28
C LYS A 3 4.71 -45.65 -29.78
N ILE A 4 5.68 -46.37 -29.24
CA ILE A 4 5.95 -46.48 -27.80
C ILE A 4 6.51 -45.18 -27.27
N SER A 5 7.41 -44.54 -28.02
CA SER A 5 7.96 -43.22 -27.66
C SER A 5 6.86 -42.15 -27.60
N LEU A 6 5.93 -42.11 -28.54
CA LEU A 6 4.79 -41.18 -28.54
C LEU A 6 3.86 -41.43 -27.35
N LEU A 7 3.66 -42.66 -26.96
CA LEU A 7 2.81 -43.02 -25.83
C LEU A 7 3.43 -42.61 -24.50
N LEU A 8 4.76 -42.78 -24.35
CA LEU A 8 5.51 -42.32 -23.18
C LEU A 8 5.54 -40.79 -23.05
N THR A 9 5.71 -40.09 -24.17
CA THR A 9 5.66 -38.61 -24.14
C THR A 9 4.28 -38.11 -23.78
N LEU A 10 3.20 -38.74 -24.25
CA LEU A 10 1.82 -38.35 -23.91
C LEU A 10 1.55 -38.59 -22.42
N ILE A 11 1.98 -39.73 -21.85
CA ILE A 11 1.83 -40.02 -20.42
C ILE A 11 2.63 -39.01 -19.59
N PHE A 12 3.83 -38.64 -20.01
CA PHE A 12 4.67 -37.68 -19.32
C PHE A 12 4.02 -36.26 -19.32
N VAL A 13 3.45 -35.87 -20.44
CA VAL A 13 2.70 -34.56 -20.53
C VAL A 13 1.45 -34.57 -19.63
N LEU A 14 0.69 -35.67 -19.66
CA LEU A 14 -0.49 -35.82 -18.77
C LEU A 14 -0.07 -35.81 -17.29
N TYR A 15 1.06 -36.43 -16.93
CA TYR A 15 1.61 -36.40 -15.57
C TYR A 15 1.98 -34.96 -15.15
N LEU A 16 2.64 -34.19 -16.03
CA LEU A 16 2.98 -32.80 -15.77
C LEU A 16 1.71 -31.95 -15.56
N PHE A 17 0.64 -32.14 -16.35
CA PHE A 17 -0.62 -31.43 -16.20
C PHE A 17 -1.42 -31.86 -14.97
N SER A 18 -1.27 -33.09 -14.51
CA SER A 18 -1.94 -33.60 -13.29
C SER A 18 -1.19 -33.24 -12.00
N SER A 19 0.03 -32.72 -12.10
CA SER A 19 0.85 -32.39 -10.95
C SER A 19 0.26 -31.24 -10.13
N PRO A 20 0.19 -31.32 -8.80
CA PRO A 20 -0.31 -30.25 -7.93
C PRO A 20 0.48 -28.95 -8.05
N TYR A 21 1.63 -28.97 -8.70
CA TYR A 21 2.47 -27.81 -8.97
C TYR A 21 1.75 -26.71 -9.78
N HIS A 22 0.88 -27.07 -10.73
CA HIS A 22 0.11 -26.10 -11.51
C HIS A 22 -0.92 -25.33 -10.65
N ARG A 23 -1.48 -25.96 -9.63
CA ARG A 23 -2.42 -25.29 -8.72
C ARG A 23 -1.72 -24.27 -7.82
N GLN A 24 -0.48 -24.53 -7.41
CA GLN A 24 0.27 -23.57 -6.60
C GLN A 24 0.70 -22.36 -7.43
N ILE A 25 1.19 -22.54 -8.65
CA ILE A 25 1.57 -21.44 -9.54
C ILE A 25 0.34 -20.60 -9.92
N ALA A 26 -0.78 -21.23 -10.25
CA ALA A 26 -2.03 -20.53 -10.55
C ALA A 26 -2.51 -19.68 -9.37
N SER A 27 -2.36 -20.13 -8.13
CA SER A 27 -2.75 -19.36 -6.94
C SER A 27 -1.88 -18.14 -6.69
N PHE A 28 -0.62 -18.15 -7.15
CA PHE A 28 0.26 -16.98 -7.08
C PHE A 28 -0.08 -15.94 -8.17
N VAL A 29 -0.52 -16.40 -9.33
CA VAL A 29 -0.84 -15.52 -10.47
C VAL A 29 -2.26 -14.96 -10.39
N THR A 30 -3.19 -15.68 -9.77
CA THR A 30 -4.61 -15.30 -9.73
C THR A 30 -5.02 -14.50 -8.49
N LYS A 31 -4.19 -14.45 -7.43
CA LYS A 31 -4.44 -13.55 -6.30
C LYS A 31 -3.89 -12.18 -6.61
N SER A 32 -4.77 -11.26 -6.94
CA SER A 32 -4.43 -9.85 -6.96
C SER A 32 -3.94 -9.43 -5.57
N PRO A 33 -2.78 -8.78 -5.43
CA PRO A 33 -2.34 -8.26 -4.14
C PRO A 33 -3.33 -7.26 -3.52
N CYS A 34 -4.26 -6.74 -4.33
CA CYS A 34 -5.29 -5.78 -3.93
C CYS A 34 -6.63 -6.42 -3.51
N ASP A 35 -6.72 -7.76 -3.43
CA ASP A 35 -7.97 -8.45 -3.03
C ASP A 35 -8.31 -8.27 -1.54
N LYS A 36 -7.35 -7.84 -0.73
CA LYS A 36 -7.55 -7.59 0.70
C LYS A 36 -7.33 -6.12 1.00
N LYS A 37 -8.33 -5.51 1.63
CA LYS A 37 -8.18 -4.17 2.21
C LYS A 37 -7.08 -4.15 3.27
N THR A 38 -6.30 -3.10 3.28
CA THR A 38 -5.35 -2.83 4.35
C THR A 38 -6.05 -2.03 5.44
N THR A 39 -6.23 -2.61 6.61
CA THR A 39 -6.78 -1.88 7.75
C THR A 39 -5.69 -1.08 8.44
N PHE A 40 -5.99 0.17 8.76
CA PHE A 40 -5.06 1.08 9.44
C PHE A 40 -5.70 1.73 10.67
N LYS A 41 -4.85 2.17 11.57
CA LYS A 41 -5.22 2.96 12.75
C LYS A 41 -4.26 4.13 12.94
N ILE A 42 -4.74 5.19 13.54
CA ILE A 42 -3.90 6.29 14.02
C ILE A 42 -3.44 5.91 15.42
N LYS A 43 -2.12 5.89 15.62
CA LYS A 43 -1.51 5.48 16.88
C LYS A 43 -1.08 6.68 17.71
N ASP A 44 -0.37 7.61 17.10
CA ASP A 44 0.24 8.73 17.82
C ASP A 44 0.40 9.94 16.89
N ILE A 45 0.12 11.12 17.45
CA ILE A 45 0.29 12.40 16.75
C ILE A 45 1.07 13.33 17.68
N ASP A 46 2.28 13.68 17.29
CA ASP A 46 3.09 14.64 18.03
C ASP A 46 2.37 15.99 18.12
N SER A 47 2.22 16.52 19.32
CA SER A 47 1.46 17.75 19.62
C SER A 47 1.99 18.99 18.88
N ARG A 48 3.22 18.97 18.43
CA ARG A 48 3.85 20.06 17.65
C ARG A 48 3.23 20.24 16.27
N PHE A 49 2.53 19.24 15.72
CA PHE A 49 1.78 19.40 14.48
C PHE A 49 0.48 20.20 14.63
N LYS A 50 0.00 20.40 15.86
CA LYS A 50 -1.25 21.16 16.15
C LYS A 50 -2.46 20.66 15.35
N THR A 51 -2.49 19.37 15.03
CA THR A 51 -3.59 18.71 14.33
C THR A 51 -4.29 17.72 15.24
N SER A 52 -5.56 17.42 14.95
CA SER A 52 -6.32 16.40 15.67
C SER A 52 -6.38 15.10 14.87
N GLU A 53 -6.69 14.00 15.57
CA GLU A 53 -6.90 12.71 14.94
C GLU A 53 -7.97 12.75 13.85
N SER A 54 -9.08 13.48 14.09
CA SER A 54 -10.17 13.62 13.13
C SER A 54 -9.76 14.36 11.85
N VAL A 55 -8.92 15.38 11.97
CA VAL A 55 -8.38 16.10 10.80
C VAL A 55 -7.45 15.19 10.00
N LEU A 56 -6.52 14.50 10.69
CA LEU A 56 -5.61 13.59 10.04
C LEU A 56 -6.35 12.43 9.36
N LEU A 57 -7.38 11.87 10.01
CA LEU A 57 -8.19 10.80 9.42
C LEU A 57 -8.88 11.28 8.13
N ASN A 58 -9.51 12.43 8.15
CA ASN A 58 -10.17 13.01 6.97
C ASN A 58 -9.16 13.25 5.82
N ASP A 59 -7.93 13.64 6.12
CA ASP A 59 -6.91 13.85 5.09
C ASP A 59 -6.40 12.50 4.53
N ILE A 60 -6.27 11.47 5.37
CA ILE A 60 -5.94 10.11 4.94
C ILE A 60 -7.08 9.56 4.05
N GLU A 61 -8.34 9.73 4.44
CA GLU A 61 -9.50 9.28 3.64
C GLU A 61 -9.54 9.95 2.26
N LYS A 62 -9.23 11.23 2.16
CA LYS A 62 -9.11 11.93 0.87
C LYS A 62 -7.96 11.38 0.04
N ALA A 63 -6.81 11.11 0.66
CA ALA A 63 -5.66 10.56 -0.03
C ALA A 63 -5.91 9.12 -0.52
N THR A 64 -6.55 8.28 0.30
CA THR A 64 -6.91 6.91 -0.10
C THR A 64 -7.93 6.90 -1.24
N ALA A 65 -8.91 7.81 -1.23
CA ALA A 65 -9.89 7.93 -2.30
C ALA A 65 -9.26 8.16 -3.69
N ILE A 66 -8.14 8.91 -3.76
CA ILE A 66 -7.42 9.12 -5.02
C ILE A 66 -6.87 7.79 -5.57
N TRP A 67 -6.32 6.95 -4.71
CA TRP A 67 -5.79 5.63 -5.09
C TRP A 67 -6.91 4.66 -5.45
N GLU A 68 -7.99 4.67 -4.69
CA GLU A 68 -9.15 3.79 -4.88
C GLU A 68 -9.90 4.10 -6.18
N ILE A 69 -10.08 5.38 -6.51
CA ILE A 69 -10.67 5.80 -7.80
C ILE A 69 -9.79 5.32 -8.96
N SER A 70 -8.47 5.46 -8.83
CA SER A 70 -7.54 5.08 -9.91
C SER A 70 -7.43 3.57 -10.10
N SER A 71 -7.53 2.79 -9.02
CA SER A 71 -7.40 1.33 -9.04
C SER A 71 -8.73 0.62 -9.29
N GLY A 72 -9.85 1.23 -8.97
CA GLY A 72 -11.18 0.61 -8.96
C GLY A 72 -11.43 -0.36 -7.79
N TYR A 73 -10.55 -0.36 -6.78
CA TYR A 73 -10.64 -1.24 -5.60
C TYR A 73 -10.68 -0.41 -4.32
N ASN A 74 -11.41 -0.89 -3.30
CA ASN A 74 -11.29 -0.37 -1.94
C ASN A 74 -10.04 -0.96 -1.29
N LEU A 75 -8.99 -0.16 -1.17
CA LEU A 75 -7.67 -0.61 -0.75
C LEU A 75 -7.42 -0.44 0.74
N PHE A 76 -8.05 0.57 1.35
CA PHE A 76 -7.77 0.98 2.72
C PHE A 76 -9.06 1.10 3.53
N GLU A 77 -8.97 0.84 4.83
CA GLU A 77 -10.07 0.98 5.77
C GLU A 77 -9.57 1.38 7.14
N TYR A 78 -10.17 2.43 7.72
CA TYR A 78 -9.87 2.80 9.09
C TYR A 78 -10.51 1.80 10.06
N ASP A 79 -9.69 1.25 10.94
CA ASP A 79 -10.11 0.35 12.02
C ASP A 79 -9.22 0.60 13.24
N PRO A 80 -9.77 1.01 14.40
CA PRO A 80 -8.99 1.20 15.63
C PRO A 80 -8.18 -0.02 16.05
N ALA A 81 -8.62 -1.22 15.67
CA ALA A 81 -7.88 -2.48 15.85
C ALA A 81 -6.99 -2.84 14.65
N GLY A 82 -6.90 -1.98 13.64
CA GLY A 82 -6.19 -2.21 12.39
C GLY A 82 -4.72 -2.57 12.54
N GLY A 83 -4.23 -3.35 11.57
CA GLY A 83 -2.86 -3.88 11.60
C GLY A 83 -1.79 -2.83 11.35
N LEU A 84 -2.03 -1.88 10.41
CA LEU A 84 -1.09 -0.82 10.07
C LEU A 84 -1.26 0.37 11.03
N SER A 85 -0.19 0.72 11.76
CA SER A 85 -0.20 1.89 12.65
C SER A 85 0.41 3.09 11.95
N ILE A 86 -0.34 4.20 11.90
CA ILE A 86 0.12 5.49 11.38
C ILE A 86 0.46 6.38 12.58
N SER A 87 1.67 6.95 12.58
CA SER A 87 2.11 7.90 13.60
C SER A 87 2.72 9.13 12.92
N MET A 88 2.36 10.32 13.40
CA MET A 88 3.01 11.56 12.99
C MET A 88 4.12 11.90 13.98
N ILE A 89 5.36 11.76 13.53
CA ILE A 89 6.57 11.98 14.34
C ILE A 89 7.21 13.28 13.91
N PHE A 90 7.37 14.22 14.86
CA PHE A 90 8.08 15.47 14.64
C PHE A 90 9.57 15.25 14.88
N ASP A 91 10.34 15.21 13.82
CA ASP A 91 11.79 15.03 13.86
C ASP A 91 12.56 16.34 13.51
N GLU A 92 13.87 16.26 13.52
CA GLU A 92 14.75 17.37 13.19
C GLU A 92 14.54 17.91 11.76
N ARG A 93 14.16 17.03 10.81
CA ARG A 93 13.87 17.44 9.41
C ARG A 93 12.66 18.34 9.34
N GLN A 94 11.63 18.05 10.14
CA GLN A 94 10.44 18.89 10.23
C GLN A 94 10.78 20.26 10.84
N SER A 95 11.65 20.29 11.83
CA SER A 95 12.16 21.55 12.39
C SER A 95 12.85 22.41 11.33
N LEU A 96 13.78 21.82 10.57
CA LEU A 96 14.48 22.49 9.48
C LEU A 96 13.53 22.98 8.38
N SER A 97 12.53 22.20 8.00
CA SER A 97 11.54 22.60 7.01
C SER A 97 10.73 23.82 7.46
N ASN A 98 10.36 23.87 8.74
CA ASN A 98 9.67 25.02 9.31
C ASN A 98 10.56 26.27 9.36
N ASP A 99 11.85 26.12 9.62
CA ASP A 99 12.81 27.22 9.62
C ASP A 99 13.02 27.79 8.20
N ILE A 100 13.11 26.94 7.20
CA ILE A 100 13.19 27.35 5.79
C ILE A 100 11.92 28.11 5.40
N GLY A 101 10.73 27.60 5.71
CA GLY A 101 9.48 28.31 5.40
C GLY A 101 9.38 29.70 6.03
N ARG A 102 9.85 29.85 7.29
CA ARG A 102 9.91 31.18 7.93
C ARG A 102 10.87 32.13 7.23
N LEU A 103 12.02 31.64 6.80
CA LEU A 103 12.99 32.46 6.08
C LEU A 103 12.45 32.91 4.72
N GLU A 104 11.77 32.03 3.99
CA GLU A 104 11.13 32.36 2.72
C GLU A 104 10.04 33.43 2.89
N ASP A 105 9.22 33.30 3.93
CA ASP A 105 8.18 34.30 4.29
C ASP A 105 8.81 35.67 4.64
N ASP A 106 9.93 35.67 5.37
CA ASP A 106 10.62 36.89 5.74
C ASP A 106 11.31 37.60 4.54
N ILE A 107 11.81 36.83 3.59
CA ILE A 107 12.37 37.38 2.35
C ILE A 107 11.24 37.98 1.51
N SER A 108 10.15 37.29 1.30
CA SER A 108 9.03 37.76 0.49
C SER A 108 8.39 39.05 1.05
N LYS A 109 8.39 39.23 2.37
CA LYS A 109 7.92 40.46 3.03
C LYS A 109 8.86 41.65 2.89
N LYS A 110 10.14 41.41 2.62
CA LYS A 110 11.16 42.50 2.43
C LYS A 110 11.24 42.96 0.99
N GLU A 111 10.80 42.16 0.05
CA GLU A 111 10.84 42.46 -1.37
C GLU A 111 9.55 43.14 -1.89
N GLY A 112 8.50 43.22 -1.10
CA GLY A 112 7.22 43.88 -1.41
C GLY A 112 7.06 45.18 -0.64
#